data_294c0d6b0383e4eb9e579aaf3165df03
#
_entry.id   294c0d6b0383e4eb9e579aaf3165df03
#
_cell.length_a   1.000
_cell.length_b   1.000
_cell.length_c   1.000
_cell.angle_alpha   90.00
_cell.angle_beta   90.00
_cell.angle_gamma   90.00
#
_symmetry.space_group_name_H-M   'P 1'
#
loop_
_entity.id
_entity.type
_entity.pdbx_description
1 polymer ?
#
loop_
_entity_poly.entity_id
_entity_poly.type
_entity_poly.pdbx_seq_one_letter_code
_entity_poly.pdbx_strand_id
1 'polypeptide(L)'
;FSDTCGCACFVNSADAIERAFFEFVERQSLIISYLTKTFKYKIVLEENLKREIIPFQLNYLKFYNISLIDSIFIVISIGIYNGKVNISLGAGYDIVSAIKKSVTEAMQIHLYYDLIERYLLKHTNSNKKDYFEYFMNIDPNRIKKAYEFLDESKVFYLNKKHKNNNSFSKAVKELNNKYKIEPILFFLSNKDSFKVAKIVDFKWFPSLSPRAISEEKIRNIENITGLQIDRNCNFIPFP
;
A
#
# COMPACT_ATOMS: atom_id res chain seq x y z
N PHE A 1 -10.05 -16.35 -7.03
CA PHE A 1 -9.32 -15.21 -6.44
C PHE A 1 -7.93 -15.67 -6.03
N SER A 2 -6.95 -15.47 -6.89
CA SER A 2 -5.53 -15.82 -6.64
C SER A 2 -4.71 -14.66 -6.02
N ASP A 3 -5.37 -13.57 -5.64
CA ASP A 3 -4.74 -12.36 -5.14
C ASP A 3 -4.74 -12.34 -3.60
N THR A 4 -3.64 -11.89 -3.01
CA THR A 4 -3.45 -11.76 -1.57
C THR A 4 -3.98 -10.44 -1.00
N CYS A 5 -4.53 -9.53 -1.81
CA CYS A 5 -5.12 -8.27 -1.33
C CYS A 5 -6.14 -8.51 -0.22
N GLY A 6 -5.99 -7.84 0.90
CA GLY A 6 -6.83 -7.99 2.09
C GLY A 6 -6.63 -9.30 2.84
N CYS A 7 -5.50 -10.02 2.64
CA CYS A 7 -5.17 -11.25 3.36
C CYS A 7 -4.15 -11.00 4.47
N ALA A 8 -4.36 -11.60 5.63
CA ALA A 8 -3.36 -11.63 6.69
C ALA A 8 -3.39 -12.95 7.46
N CYS A 9 -2.23 -13.35 7.94
CA CYS A 9 -2.05 -14.51 8.80
C CYS A 9 -1.51 -14.08 10.15
N PHE A 10 -2.12 -14.57 11.22
CA PHE A 10 -1.66 -14.32 12.58
C PHE A 10 -2.05 -15.45 13.54
N VAL A 11 -1.46 -15.46 14.75
CA VAL A 11 -1.72 -16.50 15.76
C VAL A 11 -3.11 -16.41 16.39
N ASN A 12 -3.70 -15.22 16.46
CA ASN A 12 -5.05 -15.01 16.96
C ASN A 12 -5.96 -14.34 15.91
N SER A 13 -7.28 -14.51 16.07
CA SER A 13 -8.28 -14.03 15.11
C SER A 13 -8.36 -12.51 15.06
N ALA A 14 -8.25 -11.81 16.19
CA ALA A 14 -8.42 -10.37 16.25
C ALA A 14 -7.31 -9.67 15.45
N ASP A 15 -6.03 -10.05 15.65
CA ASP A 15 -4.91 -9.51 14.91
C ASP A 15 -4.94 -9.91 13.44
N ALA A 16 -5.39 -11.15 13.12
CA ALA A 16 -5.54 -11.57 11.72
C ALA A 16 -6.57 -10.70 10.98
N ILE A 17 -7.72 -10.43 11.62
CA ILE A 17 -8.78 -9.57 11.06
C ILE A 17 -8.28 -8.13 10.88
N GLU A 18 -7.66 -7.55 11.92
CA GLU A 18 -7.19 -6.17 11.87
C GLU A 18 -6.11 -5.98 10.81
N ARG A 19 -5.16 -6.91 10.69
CA ARG A 19 -4.11 -6.87 9.65
C ARG A 19 -4.68 -7.07 8.25
N ALA A 20 -5.65 -7.98 8.07
CA ALA A 20 -6.35 -8.16 6.80
C ALA A 20 -7.13 -6.89 6.41
N PHE A 21 -7.71 -6.20 7.39
CA PHE A 21 -8.40 -4.94 7.17
C PHE A 21 -7.43 -3.81 6.77
N PHE A 22 -6.29 -3.69 7.42
CA PHE A 22 -5.25 -2.75 7.01
C PHE A 22 -4.79 -3.02 5.59
N GLU A 23 -4.48 -4.26 5.25
CA GLU A 23 -4.08 -4.65 3.89
C GLU A 23 -5.17 -4.31 2.86
N PHE A 24 -6.45 -4.57 3.17
CA PHE A 24 -7.57 -4.19 2.32
C PHE A 24 -7.61 -2.67 2.08
N VAL A 25 -7.54 -1.86 3.15
CA VAL A 25 -7.60 -0.39 3.03
C VAL A 25 -6.37 0.17 2.31
N GLU A 26 -5.19 -0.38 2.55
CA GLU A 26 -3.96 -0.04 1.83
C GLU A 26 -4.13 -0.21 0.32
N ARG A 27 -4.61 -1.38 -0.11
CA ARG A 27 -4.78 -1.69 -1.53
C ARG A 27 -5.85 -0.80 -2.18
N GLN A 28 -7.00 -0.57 -1.53
CA GLN A 28 -8.01 0.36 -2.05
C GLN A 28 -7.46 1.79 -2.14
N SER A 29 -6.72 2.25 -1.14
CA SER A 29 -6.10 3.58 -1.14
C SER A 29 -5.08 3.74 -2.27
N LEU A 30 -4.22 2.74 -2.49
CA LEU A 30 -3.25 2.75 -3.58
C LEU A 30 -3.94 2.81 -4.94
N ILE A 31 -4.94 1.95 -5.18
CA ILE A 31 -5.64 1.87 -6.45
C ILE A 31 -6.33 3.20 -6.76
N ILE A 32 -7.13 3.71 -5.82
CA ILE A 32 -7.84 4.98 -6.00
C ILE A 32 -6.86 6.12 -6.22
N SER A 33 -5.86 6.28 -5.35
CA SER A 33 -4.86 7.34 -5.49
C SER A 33 -4.16 7.28 -6.85
N TYR A 34 -3.77 6.09 -7.30
CA TYR A 34 -3.07 5.93 -8.57
C TYR A 34 -3.97 6.20 -9.78
N LEU A 35 -5.21 5.67 -9.80
CA LEU A 35 -6.12 5.80 -10.93
C LEU A 35 -6.74 7.21 -11.04
N THR A 36 -6.86 7.93 -9.93
CA THR A 36 -7.42 9.30 -9.91
C THR A 36 -6.36 10.39 -9.83
N LYS A 37 -5.08 10.00 -9.69
CA LYS A 37 -3.93 10.90 -9.47
C LYS A 37 -4.15 11.85 -8.27
N THR A 38 -4.79 11.34 -7.23
CA THR A 38 -5.10 12.11 -6.00
C THR A 38 -4.35 11.55 -4.80
N PHE A 39 -4.01 12.43 -3.87
CA PHE A 39 -3.40 12.08 -2.58
C PHE A 39 -3.56 13.26 -1.62
N LYS A 40 -3.22 13.08 -0.33
CA LYS A 40 -3.43 14.13 0.66
C LYS A 40 -2.27 15.13 0.73
N TYR A 41 -1.05 14.64 0.97
CA TYR A 41 0.15 15.47 1.11
C TYR A 41 1.42 14.62 1.12
N LYS A 42 2.54 15.30 0.83
CA LYS A 42 3.90 14.79 1.03
C LYS A 42 4.29 14.94 2.50
N ILE A 43 4.92 13.93 3.06
CA ILE A 43 5.36 13.94 4.45
C ILE A 43 6.86 14.22 4.50
N VAL A 44 7.25 15.26 5.25
CA VAL A 44 8.64 15.57 5.55
C VAL A 44 8.85 15.36 7.05
N LEU A 45 9.76 14.46 7.40
CA LEU A 45 10.10 14.19 8.80
C LEU A 45 11.16 15.18 9.26
N GLU A 46 10.98 15.72 10.47
CA GLU A 46 12.08 16.44 11.15
C GLU A 46 13.25 15.49 11.40
N GLU A 47 14.47 16.01 11.39
CA GLU A 47 15.70 15.21 11.44
C GLU A 47 15.78 14.25 12.64
N ASN A 48 15.32 14.67 13.82
CA ASN A 48 15.31 13.79 15.00
C ASN A 48 14.37 12.60 14.83
N LEU A 49 13.16 12.84 14.32
CA LEU A 49 12.18 11.80 14.08
C LEU A 49 12.61 10.91 12.90
N LYS A 50 13.24 11.49 11.88
CA LYS A 50 13.81 10.77 10.76
C LYS A 50 14.86 9.77 11.21
N ARG A 51 15.82 10.19 12.06
CA ARG A 51 16.86 9.30 12.61
C ARG A 51 16.29 8.19 13.50
N GLU A 52 15.18 8.45 14.21
CA GLU A 52 14.51 7.42 15.03
C GLU A 52 13.83 6.34 14.18
N ILE A 53 13.26 6.73 13.03
CA ILE A 53 12.34 5.87 12.25
C ILE A 53 13.01 5.23 11.04
N ILE A 54 13.90 5.97 10.35
CA ILE A 54 14.44 5.56 9.06
C ILE A 54 15.87 5.06 9.23
N PRO A 55 16.14 3.77 8.94
CA PRO A 55 17.50 3.26 8.81
C PRO A 55 18.30 4.06 7.77
N PHE A 56 19.59 4.26 8.03
CA PHE A 56 20.48 5.05 7.15
C PHE A 56 20.42 4.59 5.67
N GLN A 57 20.32 3.29 5.44
CA GLN A 57 20.25 2.68 4.11
C GLN A 57 19.00 3.11 3.32
N LEU A 58 17.94 3.56 4.01
CA LEU A 58 16.66 3.98 3.43
C LEU A 58 16.45 5.49 3.38
N ASN A 59 17.49 6.29 3.62
CA ASN A 59 17.41 7.77 3.62
C ASN A 59 16.96 8.39 2.29
N TYR A 60 16.99 7.61 1.19
CA TYR A 60 16.53 8.02 -0.13
C TYR A 60 15.01 7.99 -0.30
N LEU A 61 14.26 7.41 0.64
CA LEU A 61 12.79 7.29 0.56
C LEU A 61 12.09 8.64 0.76
N LYS A 62 11.08 8.87 -0.05
CA LYS A 62 10.10 9.95 0.10
C LYS A 62 8.78 9.33 0.55
N PHE A 63 8.02 10.03 1.39
CA PHE A 63 6.78 9.55 1.99
C PHE A 63 5.60 10.41 1.57
N TYR A 64 4.47 9.76 1.24
CA TYR A 64 3.25 10.44 0.83
C TYR A 64 2.03 9.79 1.50
N ASN A 65 1.11 10.64 1.97
CA ASN A 65 -0.16 10.17 2.53
C ASN A 65 -1.18 10.00 1.41
N ILE A 66 -1.60 8.77 1.19
CA ILE A 66 -2.61 8.39 0.19
C ILE A 66 -3.91 7.87 0.82
N SER A 67 -4.16 8.16 2.09
CA SER A 67 -5.30 7.62 2.86
C SER A 67 -6.63 8.03 2.25
N LEU A 68 -7.54 7.08 2.05
CA LEU A 68 -8.93 7.33 1.68
C LEU A 68 -9.74 7.95 2.82
N ILE A 69 -9.49 7.51 4.06
CA ILE A 69 -10.19 7.93 5.28
C ILE A 69 -9.23 8.61 6.26
N ASP A 70 -9.78 9.29 7.27
CA ASP A 70 -8.97 10.01 8.25
C ASP A 70 -8.64 9.17 9.48
N SER A 71 -9.39 8.10 9.72
CA SER A 71 -9.17 7.18 10.84
C SER A 71 -8.08 6.12 10.60
N ILE A 72 -7.58 6.00 9.36
CA ILE A 72 -6.42 5.17 9.02
C ILE A 72 -5.48 5.99 8.12
N PHE A 73 -4.21 6.04 8.52
CA PHE A 73 -3.15 6.61 7.68
C PHE A 73 -2.59 5.51 6.77
N ILE A 74 -2.61 5.77 5.47
CA ILE A 74 -1.93 4.96 4.48
C ILE A 74 -0.79 5.78 3.90
N VAL A 75 0.43 5.30 4.10
CA VAL A 75 1.64 5.95 3.64
C VAL A 75 2.28 5.10 2.56
N ILE A 76 2.46 5.68 1.38
CA ILE A 76 3.34 5.11 0.37
C ILE A 76 4.72 5.72 0.51
N SER A 77 5.76 4.87 0.51
CA SER A 77 7.15 5.32 0.39
C SER A 77 7.72 4.94 -0.96
N ILE A 78 8.43 5.87 -1.58
CA ILE A 78 9.01 5.69 -2.92
C ILE A 78 10.43 6.21 -2.92
N GLY A 79 11.34 5.44 -3.50
CA GLY A 79 12.71 5.86 -3.71
C GLY A 79 13.45 5.02 -4.73
N ILE A 80 14.63 5.49 -5.12
CA ILE A 80 15.51 4.78 -6.05
C ILE A 80 16.88 4.70 -5.40
N TYR A 81 17.42 3.49 -5.34
CA TYR A 81 18.74 3.19 -4.81
C TYR A 81 19.50 2.30 -5.78
N ASN A 82 20.68 2.72 -6.20
CA ASN A 82 21.53 2.00 -7.17
C ASN A 82 20.78 1.54 -8.43
N GLY A 83 19.91 2.42 -8.96
CA GLY A 83 19.11 2.10 -10.15
C GLY A 83 17.96 1.12 -9.90
N LYS A 84 17.71 0.71 -8.66
CA LYS A 84 16.58 -0.14 -8.27
C LYS A 84 15.48 0.70 -7.61
N VAL A 85 14.24 0.37 -7.94
CA VAL A 85 13.06 1.06 -7.38
C VAL A 85 12.63 0.39 -6.09
N ASN A 86 12.35 1.17 -5.07
CA ASN A 86 11.76 0.71 -3.82
C ASN A 86 10.44 1.44 -3.61
N ILE A 87 9.32 0.70 -3.63
CA ILE A 87 7.98 1.23 -3.35
C ILE A 87 7.36 0.32 -2.30
N SER A 88 6.88 0.90 -1.22
CA SER A 88 6.26 0.16 -0.13
C SER A 88 5.07 0.93 0.47
N LEU A 89 4.20 0.21 1.16
CA LEU A 89 3.02 0.76 1.83
C LEU A 89 3.09 0.52 3.33
N GLY A 90 2.33 1.30 4.06
CA GLY A 90 2.12 1.06 5.48
C GLY A 90 0.84 1.70 5.97
N ALA A 91 0.04 0.92 6.71
CA ALA A 91 -1.19 1.38 7.34
C ALA A 91 -1.05 1.49 8.85
N GLY A 92 -1.70 2.47 9.45
CA GLY A 92 -1.74 2.64 10.91
C GLY A 92 -2.83 3.59 11.36
N TYR A 93 -3.22 3.50 12.62
CA TYR A 93 -4.14 4.46 13.22
C TYR A 93 -3.49 5.81 13.51
N ASP A 94 -2.18 5.89 13.46
CA ASP A 94 -1.40 7.12 13.49
C ASP A 94 -0.36 7.11 12.35
N ILE A 95 0.05 8.32 11.96
CA ILE A 95 0.93 8.51 10.81
C ILE A 95 2.33 7.93 11.03
N VAL A 96 2.84 7.95 12.27
CA VAL A 96 4.18 7.40 12.59
C VAL A 96 4.18 5.89 12.46
N SER A 97 3.14 5.22 12.95
CA SER A 97 2.96 3.78 12.80
C SER A 97 2.86 3.37 11.33
N ALA A 98 2.13 4.14 10.51
CA ALA A 98 2.04 3.90 9.07
C ALA A 98 3.41 4.05 8.39
N ILE A 99 4.18 5.10 8.71
CA ILE A 99 5.54 5.28 8.18
C ILE A 99 6.45 4.12 8.60
N LYS A 100 6.44 3.72 9.89
CA LYS A 100 7.26 2.60 10.37
C LYS A 100 6.98 1.30 9.63
N LYS A 101 5.70 0.99 9.33
CA LYS A 101 5.34 -0.20 8.54
C LYS A 101 5.83 -0.08 7.10
N SER A 102 5.64 1.06 6.44
CA SER A 102 6.15 1.29 5.09
C SER A 102 7.69 1.17 5.05
N VAL A 103 8.41 1.69 6.05
CA VAL A 103 9.87 1.52 6.18
C VAL A 103 10.26 0.06 6.38
N THR A 104 9.48 -0.71 7.17
CA THR A 104 9.74 -2.15 7.35
C THR A 104 9.62 -2.92 6.05
N GLU A 105 8.57 -2.66 5.26
CA GLU A 105 8.39 -3.27 3.94
C GLU A 105 9.49 -2.81 2.97
N ALA A 106 9.83 -1.52 2.96
CA ALA A 106 10.93 -1.00 2.16
C ALA A 106 12.28 -1.65 2.48
N MET A 107 12.54 -1.98 3.78
CA MET A 107 13.74 -2.69 4.19
C MET A 107 13.74 -4.13 3.67
N GLN A 108 12.60 -4.82 3.66
CA GLN A 108 12.48 -6.16 3.08
C GLN A 108 12.82 -6.15 1.59
N ILE A 109 12.29 -5.17 0.84
CA ILE A 109 12.60 -4.98 -0.58
C ILE A 109 14.09 -4.69 -0.77
N HIS A 110 14.68 -3.81 0.04
CA HIS A 110 16.10 -3.45 -0.02
C HIS A 110 17.01 -4.67 0.21
N LEU A 111 16.73 -5.45 1.27
CA LEU A 111 17.47 -6.68 1.57
C LEU A 111 17.31 -7.74 0.48
N TYR A 112 16.13 -7.82 -0.13
CA TYR A 112 15.90 -8.74 -1.23
C TYR A 112 16.75 -8.38 -2.46
N TYR A 113 16.90 -7.10 -2.79
CA TYR A 113 17.82 -6.65 -3.85
C TYR A 113 19.25 -7.09 -3.58
N ASP A 114 19.74 -6.89 -2.35
CA ASP A 114 21.08 -7.29 -1.96
C ASP A 114 21.29 -8.83 -2.06
N LEU A 115 20.27 -9.61 -1.70
CA LEU A 115 20.30 -11.06 -1.81
C LEU A 115 20.33 -11.53 -3.28
N ILE A 116 19.52 -10.94 -4.16
CA ILE A 116 19.51 -11.26 -5.59
C ILE A 116 20.87 -10.96 -6.22
N GLU A 117 21.44 -9.79 -5.96
CA GLU A 117 22.75 -9.44 -6.50
C GLU A 117 23.85 -10.43 -6.07
N ARG A 118 23.78 -10.94 -4.84
CA ARG A 118 24.81 -11.86 -4.31
C ARG A 118 24.63 -13.33 -4.72
N TYR A 119 23.38 -13.82 -4.80
CA TYR A 119 23.12 -15.26 -4.85
C TYR A 119 22.33 -15.76 -6.08
N LEU A 120 21.44 -14.95 -6.68
CA LEU A 120 20.52 -15.42 -7.72
C LEU A 120 20.99 -15.15 -9.15
N LEU A 121 21.87 -14.19 -9.40
CA LEU A 121 22.45 -13.95 -10.73
C LEU A 121 23.21 -15.15 -11.31
N LYS A 122 23.49 -16.16 -10.51
CA LYS A 122 24.19 -17.39 -10.91
C LYS A 122 23.29 -18.54 -11.38
N HIS A 123 21.97 -18.50 -11.16
CA HIS A 123 21.11 -19.71 -11.27
C HIS A 123 19.74 -19.56 -11.94
N THR A 124 19.36 -18.42 -12.53
CA THR A 124 18.01 -18.31 -13.11
C THR A 124 17.98 -18.62 -14.59
N ASN A 125 17.78 -19.92 -14.90
CA ASN A 125 17.23 -20.39 -16.18
C ASN A 125 15.71 -20.67 -16.05
N SER A 126 14.91 -19.80 -15.44
CA SER A 126 13.47 -20.00 -15.36
C SER A 126 12.75 -19.24 -16.49
N ASN A 127 12.09 -19.97 -17.37
CA ASN A 127 11.26 -19.43 -18.45
C ASN A 127 9.94 -18.77 -17.96
N LYS A 128 9.71 -18.65 -16.67
CA LYS A 128 8.55 -17.96 -16.09
C LYS A 128 9.00 -16.60 -15.59
N LYS A 129 8.67 -15.55 -16.32
CA LYS A 129 8.78 -14.16 -15.83
C LYS A 129 7.74 -13.99 -14.71
N ASP A 130 8.18 -14.07 -13.46
CA ASP A 130 7.38 -13.73 -12.31
C ASP A 130 7.09 -12.20 -12.35
N TYR A 131 5.91 -11.80 -11.86
CA TYR A 131 5.52 -10.40 -11.70
C TYR A 131 6.56 -9.60 -10.91
N PHE A 132 7.09 -10.22 -9.86
CA PHE A 132 8.11 -9.63 -9.02
C PHE A 132 9.42 -9.40 -9.78
N GLU A 133 9.88 -10.37 -10.59
CA GLU A 133 11.04 -10.23 -11.46
C GLU A 133 10.85 -9.09 -12.49
N TYR A 134 9.63 -8.97 -13.05
CA TYR A 134 9.29 -7.86 -13.93
C TYR A 134 9.40 -6.52 -13.21
N PHE A 135 8.88 -6.41 -11.99
CA PHE A 135 8.95 -5.18 -11.19
C PHE A 135 10.38 -4.81 -10.84
N MET A 136 11.20 -5.80 -10.48
CA MET A 136 12.61 -5.62 -10.13
C MET A 136 13.48 -5.07 -11.27
N ASN A 137 13.09 -5.34 -12.51
CA ASN A 137 13.78 -4.89 -13.72
C ASN A 137 13.10 -3.69 -14.40
N ILE A 138 12.10 -3.08 -13.76
CA ILE A 138 11.40 -1.93 -14.34
C ILE A 138 12.33 -0.71 -14.39
N ASP A 139 12.29 0.02 -15.52
CA ASP A 139 13.05 1.26 -15.66
C ASP A 139 12.63 2.28 -14.58
N PRO A 140 13.56 2.77 -13.75
CA PRO A 140 13.28 3.77 -12.73
C PRO A 140 12.60 5.04 -13.27
N ASN A 141 12.84 5.43 -14.51
CA ASN A 141 12.22 6.60 -15.13
C ASN A 141 10.73 6.36 -15.40
N ARG A 142 10.33 5.12 -15.73
CA ARG A 142 8.90 4.76 -15.85
C ARG A 142 8.18 4.90 -14.51
N ILE A 143 8.83 4.51 -13.42
CA ILE A 143 8.27 4.66 -12.07
C ILE A 143 8.20 6.13 -11.67
N LYS A 144 9.25 6.92 -11.90
CA LYS A 144 9.20 8.37 -11.64
C LYS A 144 8.02 9.02 -12.36
N LYS A 145 7.84 8.73 -13.65
CA LYS A 145 6.72 9.25 -14.44
C LYS A 145 5.37 8.76 -13.91
N ALA A 146 5.25 7.48 -13.54
CA ALA A 146 4.00 6.89 -13.03
C ALA A 146 3.51 7.54 -11.73
N TYR A 147 4.44 7.99 -10.88
CA TYR A 147 4.16 8.60 -9.57
C TYR A 147 4.49 10.10 -9.50
N GLU A 148 4.77 10.78 -10.63
CA GLU A 148 5.10 12.22 -10.64
C GLU A 148 4.00 13.09 -10.03
N PHE A 149 2.73 12.65 -10.12
CA PHE A 149 1.60 13.35 -9.51
C PHE A 149 1.73 13.53 -7.99
N LEU A 150 2.55 12.71 -7.32
CA LEU A 150 2.81 12.83 -5.89
C LEU A 150 3.78 13.97 -5.55
N ASP A 151 4.58 14.46 -6.50
CA ASP A 151 5.56 15.53 -6.25
C ASP A 151 4.91 16.94 -6.29
N GLU A 152 3.69 17.09 -6.84
CA GLU A 152 2.96 18.36 -6.94
C GLU A 152 2.21 18.79 -5.67
N SER A 153 2.64 18.38 -4.51
CA SER A 153 1.81 18.34 -3.30
C SER A 153 2.06 19.44 -2.28
N LYS A 154 1.02 19.65 -1.46
CA LYS A 154 1.16 20.27 -0.14
C LYS A 154 2.12 19.43 0.70
N VAL A 155 3.01 20.10 1.40
CA VAL A 155 3.98 19.46 2.30
C VAL A 155 3.45 19.52 3.73
N PHE A 156 3.50 18.38 4.41
CA PHE A 156 3.20 18.27 5.84
C PHE A 156 4.48 17.92 6.59
N TYR A 157 4.90 18.82 7.51
CA TYR A 157 6.07 18.62 8.36
C TYR A 157 5.66 17.88 9.62
N LEU A 158 6.20 16.68 9.79
CA LEU A 158 5.94 15.83 10.96
C LEU A 158 7.09 15.94 11.98
N ASN A 159 6.80 16.54 13.13
CA ASN A 159 7.79 16.79 14.19
C ASN A 159 7.56 15.98 15.48
N LYS A 160 6.35 15.47 15.67
CA LYS A 160 5.96 14.75 16.89
C LYS A 160 5.03 13.59 16.61
N LYS A 161 5.03 12.61 17.52
CA LYS A 161 4.01 11.56 17.54
C LYS A 161 2.68 12.17 17.96
N HIS A 162 1.72 12.24 17.04
CA HIS A 162 0.34 12.63 17.36
C HIS A 162 -0.41 11.42 17.90
N LYS A 163 -0.95 11.53 19.11
CA LYS A 163 -1.90 10.54 19.63
C LYS A 163 -3.23 10.77 18.93
N ASN A 164 -3.69 9.79 18.17
CA ASN A 164 -5.02 9.78 17.58
C ASN A 164 -5.89 8.75 18.30
N ASN A 165 -7.14 9.12 18.56
CA ASN A 165 -8.16 8.19 19.10
C ASN A 165 -8.84 7.44 17.94
N ASN A 166 -8.05 6.89 17.02
CA ASN A 166 -8.54 6.07 15.94
C ASN A 166 -8.65 4.61 16.37
N SER A 167 -9.59 3.88 15.77
CA SER A 167 -9.85 2.48 16.09
C SER A 167 -10.42 1.76 14.88
N PHE A 168 -10.37 0.44 14.90
CA PHE A 168 -10.98 -0.43 13.89
C PHE A 168 -12.46 -0.07 13.64
N SER A 169 -13.27 0.01 14.69
CA SER A 169 -14.69 0.33 14.57
C SER A 169 -14.96 1.70 13.94
N LYS A 170 -14.13 2.72 14.29
CA LYS A 170 -14.23 4.05 13.69
C LYS A 170 -13.91 4.00 12.20
N ALA A 171 -12.87 3.28 11.82
CA ALA A 171 -12.44 3.14 10.43
C ALA A 171 -13.46 2.41 9.55
N VAL A 172 -14.04 1.32 10.04
CA VAL A 172 -15.13 0.61 9.34
C VAL A 172 -16.33 1.52 9.12
N LYS A 173 -16.77 2.25 10.16
CA LYS A 173 -17.88 3.21 10.05
C LYS A 173 -17.59 4.32 9.05
N GLU A 174 -16.38 4.87 9.05
CA GLU A 174 -15.99 5.93 8.13
C GLU A 174 -15.96 5.44 6.68
N LEU A 175 -15.40 4.24 6.41
CA LEU A 175 -15.43 3.63 5.09
C LEU A 175 -16.86 3.42 4.58
N ASN A 176 -17.75 2.89 5.41
CA ASN A 176 -19.13 2.69 5.04
C ASN A 176 -19.86 4.01 4.77
N ASN A 177 -19.74 4.99 5.67
CA ASN A 177 -20.43 6.27 5.55
C ASN A 177 -19.97 7.04 4.31
N LYS A 178 -18.65 7.12 4.09
CA LYS A 178 -18.05 7.97 3.06
C LYS A 178 -18.00 7.30 1.67
N TYR A 179 -17.72 6.00 1.65
CA TYR A 179 -17.45 5.28 0.41
C TYR A 179 -18.38 4.09 0.15
N LYS A 180 -19.36 3.86 1.04
CA LYS A 180 -20.27 2.71 0.96
C LYS A 180 -19.53 1.36 0.88
N ILE A 181 -18.30 1.32 1.43
CA ILE A 181 -17.53 0.09 1.55
C ILE A 181 -18.07 -0.73 2.72
N GLU A 182 -18.44 -1.97 2.43
CA GLU A 182 -18.97 -2.95 3.38
C GLU A 182 -18.04 -4.17 3.43
N PRO A 183 -16.96 -4.10 4.24
CA PRO A 183 -15.96 -5.16 4.26
C PRO A 183 -16.57 -6.50 4.72
N ILE A 184 -16.38 -7.54 3.90
CA ILE A 184 -16.81 -8.91 4.20
C ILE A 184 -15.58 -9.71 4.62
N LEU A 185 -15.67 -10.37 5.78
CA LEU A 185 -14.61 -11.18 6.35
C LEU A 185 -14.81 -12.66 5.98
N PHE A 186 -13.73 -13.28 5.52
CA PHE A 186 -13.59 -14.73 5.37
C PHE A 186 -12.42 -15.25 6.20
N PHE A 187 -12.59 -16.39 6.85
CA PHE A 187 -11.49 -17.17 7.37
C PHE A 187 -11.11 -18.26 6.35
N LEU A 188 -9.92 -18.12 5.76
CA LEU A 188 -9.37 -19.11 4.81
C LEU A 188 -8.73 -20.28 5.56
N SER A 189 -8.24 -20.05 6.77
CA SER A 189 -7.80 -21.07 7.71
C SER A 189 -8.08 -20.61 9.13
N ASN A 190 -8.53 -21.54 9.97
CA ASN A 190 -8.81 -21.32 11.38
C ASN A 190 -8.24 -22.45 12.23
N LYS A 191 -6.95 -22.81 12.00
CA LYS A 191 -6.23 -23.82 12.78
C LYS A 191 -5.78 -23.22 14.11
N ASP A 192 -5.51 -24.07 15.10
CA ASP A 192 -5.12 -23.63 16.44
C ASP A 192 -3.85 -22.79 16.45
N SER A 193 -2.88 -23.13 15.59
CA SER A 193 -1.58 -22.47 15.52
C SER A 193 -1.58 -21.16 14.74
N PHE A 194 -2.52 -20.96 13.81
CA PHE A 194 -2.62 -19.72 13.03
C PHE A 194 -4.00 -19.51 12.40
N LYS A 195 -4.35 -18.26 12.18
CA LYS A 195 -5.58 -17.81 11.53
C LYS A 195 -5.24 -17.06 10.27
N VAL A 196 -5.89 -17.40 9.16
CA VAL A 196 -5.76 -16.67 7.90
C VAL A 196 -7.09 -15.99 7.62
N ALA A 197 -7.12 -14.66 7.73
CA ALA A 197 -8.28 -13.83 7.42
C ALA A 197 -8.12 -13.20 6.04
N LYS A 198 -9.25 -13.05 5.35
CA LYS A 198 -9.35 -12.27 4.10
C LYS A 198 -10.53 -11.33 4.19
N ILE A 199 -10.29 -10.07 3.86
CA ILE A 199 -11.33 -9.03 3.76
C ILE A 199 -11.45 -8.58 2.32
N VAL A 200 -12.69 -8.51 1.85
CA VAL A 200 -13.05 -8.07 0.49
C VAL A 200 -14.29 -7.19 0.52
N ASP A 201 -14.44 -6.36 -0.49
CA ASP A 201 -15.72 -5.77 -0.87
C ASP A 201 -15.95 -6.04 -2.35
N PHE A 202 -17.09 -6.69 -2.70
CA PHE A 202 -17.38 -7.08 -4.09
C PHE A 202 -17.80 -5.91 -4.97
N LYS A 203 -18.08 -4.74 -4.39
CA LYS A 203 -18.43 -3.51 -5.11
C LYS A 203 -17.18 -2.66 -5.45
N TRP A 204 -16.03 -2.97 -4.82
CA TRP A 204 -14.75 -2.26 -4.99
C TRP A 204 -13.72 -3.11 -5.73
N PHE A 205 -12.46 -2.67 -5.77
CA PHE A 205 -11.40 -3.36 -6.50
C PHE A 205 -11.03 -4.69 -5.81
N PRO A 206 -11.17 -5.83 -6.53
CA PRO A 206 -10.86 -7.13 -5.93
C PRO A 206 -9.36 -7.43 -5.89
N SER A 207 -8.55 -6.69 -6.65
CA SER A 207 -7.11 -6.88 -6.78
C SER A 207 -6.42 -5.61 -7.24
N LEU A 208 -5.09 -5.57 -7.26
CA LEU A 208 -4.29 -4.47 -7.82
C LEU A 208 -4.40 -4.33 -9.34
N SER A 209 -5.07 -5.26 -10.03
CA SER A 209 -5.29 -5.16 -11.47
C SER A 209 -6.49 -4.26 -11.79
N PRO A 210 -6.31 -3.09 -12.40
CA PRO A 210 -7.43 -2.22 -12.78
C PRO A 210 -8.41 -2.88 -13.77
N ARG A 211 -7.94 -3.88 -14.52
CA ARG A 211 -8.77 -4.64 -15.48
C ARG A 211 -9.68 -5.68 -14.82
N ALA A 212 -9.48 -5.98 -13.55
CA ALA A 212 -10.28 -6.99 -12.83
C ALA A 212 -11.66 -6.48 -12.38
N ILE A 213 -12.01 -5.23 -12.71
CA ILE A 213 -13.28 -4.60 -12.32
C ILE A 213 -14.12 -4.26 -13.56
N SER A 214 -15.44 -4.44 -13.48
CA SER A 214 -16.35 -4.09 -14.58
C SER A 214 -16.55 -2.57 -14.69
N GLU A 215 -16.90 -2.11 -15.89
CA GLU A 215 -17.19 -0.69 -16.16
C GLU A 215 -18.33 -0.15 -15.29
N GLU A 216 -19.33 -0.97 -14.99
CA GLU A 216 -20.44 -0.62 -14.09
C GLU A 216 -19.93 -0.29 -12.68
N LYS A 217 -19.03 -1.13 -12.14
CA LYS A 217 -18.43 -0.89 -10.81
C LYS A 217 -17.54 0.35 -10.82
N ILE A 218 -16.78 0.59 -11.89
CA ILE A 218 -15.98 1.81 -12.02
C ILE A 218 -16.88 3.05 -11.94
N ARG A 219 -17.98 3.10 -12.70
CA ARG A 219 -18.94 4.20 -12.65
C ARG A 219 -19.55 4.38 -11.25
N ASN A 220 -19.86 3.29 -10.57
CA ASN A 220 -20.37 3.35 -9.20
C ASN A 220 -19.33 3.95 -8.24
N ILE A 221 -18.07 3.56 -8.36
CA ILE A 221 -16.97 4.13 -7.54
C ILE A 221 -16.79 5.63 -7.85
N GLU A 222 -16.84 6.04 -9.12
CA GLU A 222 -16.80 7.45 -9.53
C GLU A 222 -17.95 8.27 -8.93
N ASN A 223 -19.16 7.73 -8.97
CA ASN A 223 -20.34 8.39 -8.37
C ASN A 223 -20.20 8.55 -6.85
N ILE A 224 -19.65 7.55 -6.15
CA ILE A 224 -19.44 7.58 -4.70
C ILE A 224 -18.30 8.52 -4.32
N THR A 225 -17.21 8.51 -5.06
CA THR A 225 -16.00 9.26 -4.73
C THR A 225 -16.00 10.68 -5.28
N GLY A 226 -16.78 10.95 -6.33
CA GLY A 226 -16.73 12.19 -7.11
C GLY A 226 -15.44 12.33 -7.94
N LEU A 227 -14.64 11.30 -8.06
CA LEU A 227 -13.35 11.29 -8.76
C LEU A 227 -13.46 10.51 -10.07
N GLN A 228 -12.78 10.96 -11.12
CA GLN A 228 -12.70 10.24 -12.38
C GLN A 228 -11.56 9.23 -12.35
N ILE A 229 -11.85 7.99 -12.77
CA ILE A 229 -10.91 6.88 -12.81
C ILE A 229 -10.29 6.78 -14.21
N ASP A 230 -8.95 6.72 -14.27
CA ASP A 230 -8.22 6.49 -15.53
C ASP A 230 -8.47 5.06 -16.05
N ARG A 231 -9.31 4.96 -17.08
CA ARG A 231 -9.67 3.70 -17.74
C ARG A 231 -8.58 3.14 -18.64
N ASN A 232 -7.60 3.96 -18.99
CA ASN A 232 -6.48 3.54 -19.85
C ASN A 232 -5.36 2.87 -19.02
N CYS A 233 -5.45 2.95 -17.70
CA CYS A 233 -4.49 2.33 -16.81
C CYS A 233 -4.69 0.80 -16.81
N ASN A 234 -3.69 0.10 -17.33
CA ASN A 234 -3.70 -1.37 -17.39
C ASN A 234 -2.90 -2.02 -16.25
N PHE A 235 -2.11 -1.24 -15.54
CA PHE A 235 -1.14 -1.75 -14.58
C PHE A 235 -0.77 -0.67 -13.56
N ILE A 236 -0.83 -1.02 -12.28
CA ILE A 236 -0.32 -0.20 -11.19
C ILE A 236 1.07 -0.73 -10.85
N PRO A 237 2.14 0.08 -11.02
CA PRO A 237 3.51 -0.39 -10.77
C PRO A 237 3.78 -0.40 -9.26
N PHE A 238 3.41 -1.51 -8.62
CA PHE A 238 3.61 -1.79 -7.21
C PHE A 238 4.04 -3.26 -7.06
N PRO A 239 5.05 -3.62 -6.21
CA PRO A 239 5.54 -5.00 -6.03
C PRO A 239 4.57 -5.96 -5.41
#